data_bdbf32fc238e0555b1761e90b75361ec
#
_entry.id   bdbf32fc238e0555b1761e90b75361ec
#
_cell.length_a   1.000
_cell.length_b   1.000
_cell.length_c   1.000
_cell.angle_alpha   90.00
_cell.angle_beta   90.00
_cell.angle_gamma   90.00
#
_symmetry.space_group_name_H-M   'P 1'
#
loop_
_entity.id
_entity.type
_entity.pdbx_description
1 polymer ?
#
loop_
_entity_poly.entity_id
_entity_poly.type
_entity_poly.pdbx_seq_one_letter_code
_entity_poly.pdbx_strand_id
1 'polypeptide(L)'
;MSKVTTRQLRERRHRRVRGKVSGTAERPRLAVFRSNRGIFAQLVDDAAGKTIAGASWMTVKGLKGNKTDQAREVGKAVAEAGRKAGVETVVFDRGGYLYHGRVKALADGAREGGLRF
;
A
#
# COMPACT_ATOMS: atom_id res chain seq x y z
N MET A 1 2.18 -34.66 8.41
CA MET A 1 2.16 -33.50 7.51
C MET A 1 2.23 -32.20 8.32
N SER A 2 3.11 -31.30 7.93
CA SER A 2 3.18 -30.00 8.56
C SER A 2 2.00 -29.13 8.09
N LYS A 3 1.37 -28.43 9.02
CA LYS A 3 0.29 -27.50 8.70
C LYS A 3 0.86 -26.21 8.11
N VAL A 4 0.20 -25.69 7.10
CA VAL A 4 0.55 -24.40 6.52
C VAL A 4 0.14 -23.30 7.50
N THR A 5 1.06 -22.39 7.83
CA THR A 5 0.80 -21.29 8.74
C THR A 5 0.05 -20.15 8.03
N THR A 6 -0.60 -19.27 8.80
CA THR A 6 -1.25 -18.07 8.27
C THR A 6 -0.26 -17.20 7.50
N ARG A 7 0.97 -17.07 8.01
CA ARG A 7 2.04 -16.33 7.32
C ARG A 7 2.37 -16.94 5.97
N GLN A 8 2.50 -18.27 5.89
CA GLN A 8 2.79 -18.97 4.63
C GLN A 8 1.67 -18.80 3.61
N LEU A 9 0.41 -18.85 4.05
CA LEU A 9 -0.75 -18.61 3.17
C LEU A 9 -0.74 -17.18 2.62
N ARG A 10 -0.41 -16.20 3.46
CA ARG A 10 -0.30 -14.80 3.03
C ARG A 10 0.83 -14.62 2.02
N GLU A 11 1.98 -15.25 2.26
CA GLU A 11 3.11 -15.20 1.34
C GLU A 11 2.77 -15.81 -0.02
N ARG A 12 2.00 -16.91 -0.03
CA ARG A 12 1.51 -17.52 -1.27
C ARG A 12 0.58 -16.58 -2.03
N ARG A 13 -0.34 -15.92 -1.32
CA ARG A 13 -1.23 -14.93 -1.93
C ARG A 13 -0.45 -13.76 -2.50
N HIS A 14 0.53 -13.27 -1.77
CA HIS A 14 1.39 -12.16 -2.21
C HIS A 14 2.15 -12.54 -3.49
N ARG A 15 2.76 -13.72 -3.54
CA ARG A 15 3.45 -14.19 -4.74
C ARG A 15 2.52 -14.28 -5.95
N ARG A 16 1.29 -14.73 -5.72
CA ARG A 16 0.28 -14.85 -6.78
C ARG A 16 -0.12 -13.47 -7.31
N VAL A 17 -0.33 -12.52 -6.43
CA VAL A 17 -0.63 -11.12 -6.78
C VAL A 17 0.56 -10.50 -7.51
N ARG A 18 1.77 -10.68 -7.00
CA ARG A 18 2.99 -10.14 -7.60
C ARG A 18 3.26 -10.70 -9.00
N GLY A 19 2.81 -11.91 -9.30
CA GLY A 19 2.87 -12.47 -10.64
C GLY A 19 2.00 -11.71 -11.67
N LYS A 20 1.00 -10.95 -11.18
CA LYS A 20 0.07 -10.20 -12.02
C LYS A 20 0.25 -8.69 -11.90
N VAL A 21 0.95 -8.21 -10.86
CA VAL A 21 1.07 -6.79 -10.53
C VAL A 21 2.53 -6.39 -10.60
N SER A 22 2.84 -5.46 -11.51
CA SER A 22 4.17 -4.88 -11.64
C SER A 22 4.03 -3.38 -11.88
N GLY A 23 4.86 -2.58 -11.20
CA GLY A 23 4.83 -1.14 -11.32
C GLY A 23 5.88 -0.61 -12.30
N THR A 24 5.56 0.52 -12.93
CA THR A 24 6.47 1.27 -13.81
C THR A 24 6.54 2.71 -13.34
N ALA A 25 7.38 3.53 -13.95
CA ALA A 25 7.47 4.96 -13.64
C ALA A 25 6.13 5.68 -13.91
N GLU A 26 5.44 5.29 -14.98
CA GLU A 26 4.15 5.89 -15.39
C GLU A 26 2.98 5.39 -14.56
N ARG A 27 3.06 4.14 -14.11
CA ARG A 27 2.03 3.50 -13.30
C ARG A 27 2.69 2.69 -12.19
N PRO A 28 3.18 3.35 -11.13
CA PRO A 28 3.87 2.67 -10.05
C PRO A 28 2.96 1.69 -9.30
N ARG A 29 3.59 0.76 -8.61
CA ARG A 29 2.90 -0.17 -7.74
C ARG A 29 2.72 0.47 -6.36
N LEU A 30 1.47 0.61 -5.94
CA LEU A 30 1.15 1.05 -4.57
C LEU A 30 1.22 -0.20 -3.67
N ALA A 31 2.36 -0.38 -3.01
CA ALA A 31 2.62 -1.51 -2.14
C ALA A 31 2.21 -1.18 -0.70
N VAL A 32 1.43 -2.08 -0.08
CA VAL A 32 0.93 -1.90 1.28
C VAL A 32 1.59 -2.92 2.20
N PHE A 33 2.05 -2.45 3.34
CA PHE A 33 2.65 -3.26 4.39
C PHE A 33 1.93 -3.00 5.70
N ARG A 34 1.54 -4.07 6.38
CA ARG A 34 0.77 -4.00 7.61
C ARG A 34 1.46 -4.75 8.73
N SER A 35 1.54 -4.12 9.91
CA SER A 35 1.98 -4.76 11.15
C SER A 35 0.93 -4.53 12.24
N ASN A 36 1.13 -5.14 13.40
CA ASN A 36 0.27 -4.92 14.55
C ASN A 36 0.27 -3.46 15.04
N ARG A 37 1.36 -2.74 14.79
CA ARG A 37 1.52 -1.34 15.23
C ARG A 37 0.89 -0.35 14.27
N GLY A 38 0.83 -0.67 13.00
CA GLY A 38 0.29 0.24 12.02
C GLY A 38 0.51 -0.22 10.59
N ILE A 39 0.31 0.69 9.66
CA ILE A 39 0.37 0.41 8.23
C ILE A 39 1.28 1.43 7.55
N PHE A 40 1.97 1.00 6.49
CA PHE A 40 2.68 1.93 5.64
C PHE A 40 2.52 1.51 4.17
N ALA A 41 2.80 2.45 3.27
CA ALA A 41 2.65 2.26 1.85
C ALA A 41 3.79 2.92 1.09
N GLN A 42 4.13 2.35 -0.06
CA GLN A 42 5.17 2.86 -0.96
C GLN A 42 4.68 2.83 -2.39
N LEU A 43 5.12 3.80 -3.17
CA LEU A 43 4.97 3.79 -4.62
C LEU A 43 6.29 3.32 -5.23
N VAL A 44 6.27 2.19 -5.91
CA VAL A 44 7.46 1.52 -6.40
C VAL A 44 7.45 1.41 -7.92
N ASP A 45 8.57 1.81 -8.54
CA ASP A 45 8.85 1.55 -9.93
C ASP A 45 9.69 0.28 -10.00
N ASP A 46 9.06 -0.84 -10.34
CA ASP A 46 9.71 -2.15 -10.40
C ASP A 46 10.71 -2.25 -11.54
N ALA A 47 10.48 -1.52 -12.63
CA ALA A 47 11.39 -1.53 -13.79
C ALA A 47 12.75 -0.89 -13.44
N ALA A 48 12.75 0.17 -12.65
CA ALA A 48 13.95 0.84 -12.18
C ALA A 48 14.45 0.35 -10.82
N GLY A 49 13.68 -0.48 -10.13
CA GLY A 49 13.99 -0.93 -8.76
C GLY A 49 14.02 0.21 -7.77
N LYS A 50 13.13 1.20 -7.92
CA LYS A 50 13.16 2.45 -7.18
C LYS A 50 11.84 2.72 -6.47
N THR A 51 11.93 3.18 -5.20
CA THR A 51 10.78 3.70 -4.47
C THR A 51 10.62 5.19 -4.77
N ILE A 52 9.47 5.57 -5.30
CA ILE A 52 9.19 6.96 -5.71
C ILE A 52 8.75 7.81 -4.52
N ALA A 53 7.87 7.28 -3.69
CA ALA A 53 7.30 7.98 -2.55
C ALA A 53 6.80 6.96 -1.52
N GLY A 54 6.59 7.41 -0.30
CA GLY A 54 6.06 6.56 0.75
C GLY A 54 5.47 7.35 1.91
N ALA A 55 4.66 6.69 2.71
CA ALA A 55 4.10 7.23 3.95
C ALA A 55 3.84 6.09 4.93
N SER A 56 3.98 6.38 6.21
CA SER A 56 3.75 5.41 7.28
C SER A 56 3.02 6.06 8.44
N TRP A 57 2.48 5.21 9.33
CA TRP A 57 1.84 5.69 10.55
C TRP A 57 2.80 6.49 11.44
N MET A 58 4.12 6.26 11.31
CA MET A 58 5.12 6.98 12.10
C MET A 58 5.46 8.35 11.52
N THR A 59 5.34 8.52 10.20
CA THR A 59 5.73 9.75 9.51
C THR A 59 4.58 10.73 9.32
N VAL A 60 3.34 10.27 9.37
CA VAL A 60 2.17 11.13 9.27
C VAL A 60 1.88 11.75 10.63
N LYS A 61 1.94 13.07 10.71
CA LYS A 61 1.69 13.82 11.94
C LYS A 61 0.19 13.92 12.22
N GLY A 62 -0.15 13.93 13.51
CA GLY A 62 -1.53 14.16 13.94
C GLY A 62 -2.49 13.00 13.69
N LEU A 63 -1.99 11.78 13.56
CA LEU A 63 -2.85 10.61 13.42
C LEU A 63 -3.75 10.46 14.63
N LYS A 64 -5.05 10.36 14.39
CA LYS A 64 -6.08 10.20 15.42
C LYS A 64 -7.04 9.10 15.01
N GLY A 65 -7.79 8.58 15.98
CA GLY A 65 -8.77 7.56 15.75
C GLY A 65 -8.19 6.15 15.86
N ASN A 66 -8.95 5.19 15.42
CA ASN A 66 -8.53 3.79 15.41
C ASN A 66 -7.55 3.51 14.27
N LYS A 67 -7.04 2.28 14.20
CA LYS A 67 -6.04 1.92 13.18
C LYS A 67 -6.60 1.98 11.75
N THR A 68 -7.90 1.78 11.58
CA THR A 68 -8.56 1.93 10.27
C THR A 68 -8.57 3.39 9.81
N ASP A 69 -8.91 4.31 10.72
CA ASP A 69 -8.86 5.75 10.42
C ASP A 69 -7.43 6.21 10.11
N GLN A 70 -6.46 5.70 10.87
CA GLN A 70 -5.05 5.99 10.64
C GLN A 70 -4.59 5.48 9.27
N ALA A 71 -5.05 4.31 8.86
CA ALA A 71 -4.73 3.74 7.54
C ALA A 71 -5.24 4.63 6.40
N ARG A 72 -6.44 5.19 6.55
CA ARG A 72 -6.99 6.13 5.57
C ARG A 72 -6.08 7.37 5.43
N GLU A 73 -5.63 7.92 6.56
CA GLU A 73 -4.73 9.08 6.56
C GLU A 73 -3.37 8.76 5.94
N VAL A 74 -2.84 7.55 6.17
CA VAL A 74 -1.61 7.10 5.51
C VAL A 74 -1.83 7.01 3.99
N GLY A 75 -2.99 6.53 3.55
CA GLY A 75 -3.36 6.50 2.14
C GLY A 75 -3.39 7.89 1.50
N LYS A 76 -4.00 8.85 2.19
CA LYS A 76 -4.00 10.25 1.73
C LYS A 76 -2.59 10.82 1.63
N ALA A 77 -1.74 10.53 2.61
CA ALA A 77 -0.37 11.01 2.65
C ALA A 77 0.48 10.45 1.52
N VAL A 78 0.36 9.15 1.21
CA VAL A 78 1.10 8.55 0.10
C VAL A 78 0.60 9.08 -1.24
N ALA A 79 -0.70 9.35 -1.36
CA ALA A 79 -1.27 9.96 -2.56
C ALA A 79 -0.72 11.37 -2.78
N GLU A 80 -0.66 12.18 -1.73
CA GLU A 80 -0.10 13.52 -1.81
C GLU A 80 1.37 13.49 -2.22
N ALA A 81 2.16 12.63 -1.59
CA ALA A 81 3.57 12.49 -1.93
C ALA A 81 3.77 12.01 -3.36
N GLY A 82 2.93 11.08 -3.83
CA GLY A 82 2.97 10.59 -5.20
C GLY A 82 2.62 11.67 -6.22
N ARG A 83 1.59 12.45 -5.93
CA ARG A 83 1.17 13.55 -6.82
C ARG A 83 2.25 14.62 -6.94
N LYS A 84 2.94 14.93 -5.85
CA LYS A 84 4.10 15.84 -5.89
C LYS A 84 5.22 15.30 -6.76
N ALA A 85 5.35 13.99 -6.85
CA ALA A 85 6.32 13.32 -7.72
C ALA A 85 5.80 13.10 -9.15
N GLY A 86 4.59 13.58 -9.47
CA GLY A 86 4.00 13.46 -10.79
C GLY A 86 3.21 12.18 -11.05
N VAL A 87 2.92 11.40 -10.02
CA VAL A 87 2.18 10.15 -10.14
C VAL A 87 0.67 10.41 -10.07
N GLU A 88 -0.08 9.89 -11.03
CA GLU A 88 -1.54 10.00 -11.06
C GLU A 88 -2.23 8.64 -11.00
N THR A 89 -1.67 7.64 -11.66
CA THR A 89 -2.25 6.29 -11.77
C THR A 89 -1.30 5.29 -11.14
N VAL A 90 -1.85 4.33 -10.40
CA VAL A 90 -1.07 3.28 -9.74
C VAL A 90 -1.71 1.92 -9.93
N VAL A 91 -0.94 0.86 -9.69
CA VAL A 91 -1.41 -0.51 -9.59
C VAL A 91 -1.39 -0.88 -8.12
N PHE A 92 -2.52 -1.33 -7.57
CA PHE A 92 -2.63 -1.64 -6.16
C PHE A 92 -2.11 -3.05 -5.86
N ASP A 93 -1.11 -3.13 -4.95
CA ASP A 93 -0.57 -4.38 -4.44
C ASP A 93 -0.85 -4.47 -2.93
N ARG A 94 -1.80 -5.28 -2.56
CA ARG A 94 -2.21 -5.45 -1.16
C ARG A 94 -1.24 -6.31 -0.33
N GLY A 95 -0.12 -6.77 -0.90
CA GLY A 95 0.91 -7.51 -0.17
C GLY A 95 0.48 -8.88 0.35
N GLY A 96 -0.51 -9.52 -0.27
CA GLY A 96 -1.07 -10.78 0.21
C GLY A 96 -2.08 -10.64 1.34
N TYR A 97 -2.33 -9.42 1.81
CA TYR A 97 -3.39 -9.14 2.78
C TYR A 97 -4.75 -9.15 2.10
N LEU A 98 -5.80 -9.45 2.85
CA LEU A 98 -7.16 -9.36 2.33
C LEU A 98 -7.53 -7.88 2.12
N TYR A 99 -8.31 -7.61 1.07
CA TYR A 99 -8.83 -6.27 0.79
C TYR A 99 -9.99 -5.99 1.75
N HIS A 100 -9.63 -5.69 3.01
CA HIS A 100 -10.58 -5.51 4.10
C HIS A 100 -9.95 -4.65 5.20
N GLY A 101 -10.78 -3.98 5.99
CA GLY A 101 -10.33 -3.22 7.15
C GLY A 101 -9.30 -2.14 6.80
N ARG A 102 -8.12 -2.23 7.41
CA ARG A 102 -7.06 -1.24 7.23
C ARG A 102 -6.54 -1.13 5.79
N VAL A 103 -6.42 -2.27 5.11
CA VAL A 103 -5.93 -2.29 3.72
C VAL A 103 -6.91 -1.56 2.81
N LYS A 104 -8.21 -1.84 2.98
CA LYS A 104 -9.26 -1.14 2.24
C LYS A 104 -9.28 0.36 2.58
N ALA A 105 -9.15 0.71 3.86
CA ALA A 105 -9.15 2.10 4.31
C ALA A 105 -7.98 2.88 3.70
N LEU A 106 -6.80 2.28 3.64
CA LEU A 106 -5.64 2.90 2.98
C LEU A 106 -5.92 3.14 1.49
N ALA A 107 -6.47 2.15 0.80
CA ALA A 107 -6.83 2.29 -0.62
C ALA A 107 -7.84 3.40 -0.82
N ASP A 108 -8.88 3.46 0.01
CA ASP A 108 -9.89 4.52 -0.04
C ASP A 108 -9.25 5.90 0.19
N GLY A 109 -8.35 6.01 1.16
CA GLY A 109 -7.60 7.24 1.44
C GLY A 109 -6.73 7.67 0.26
N ALA A 110 -6.07 6.74 -0.39
CA ALA A 110 -5.25 7.02 -1.56
C ALA A 110 -6.11 7.52 -2.73
N ARG A 111 -7.28 6.93 -2.94
CA ARG A 111 -8.23 7.40 -3.96
C ARG A 111 -8.77 8.78 -3.63
N GLU A 112 -9.11 9.04 -2.35
CA GLU A 112 -9.53 10.38 -1.90
C GLU A 112 -8.43 11.42 -2.11
N GLY A 113 -7.17 11.02 -1.98
CA GLY A 113 -6.01 11.88 -2.23
C GLY A 113 -5.71 12.11 -3.71
N GLY A 114 -6.43 11.46 -4.61
CA GLY A 114 -6.35 11.72 -6.05
C GLY A 114 -5.64 10.64 -6.88
N LEU A 115 -5.18 9.55 -6.29
CA LEU A 115 -4.62 8.44 -7.06
C LEU A 115 -5.74 7.65 -7.74
N ARG A 116 -5.47 7.18 -8.95
CA ARG A 116 -6.41 6.38 -9.74
C ARG A 116 -5.97 4.92 -9.79
N PHE A 117 -6.87 4.06 -9.43
CA PHE A 117 -6.67 2.61 -9.54
C PHE A 117 -7.97 1.87 -9.26
#